data_f6fa60b9d279ddca40b65849fc9d6ee5
#
_entry.id   f6fa60b9d279ddca40b65849fc9d6ee5
#
_cell.length_a   1.000
_cell.length_b   1.000
_cell.length_c   1.000
_cell.angle_alpha   90.00
_cell.angle_beta   90.00
_cell.angle_gamma   90.00
#
_symmetry.space_group_name_H-M   'P 1'
#
loop_
_entity.id
_entity.type
_entity.pdbx_description
1 polymer ?
#
loop_
_entity_poly.entity_id
_entity_poly.type
_entity_poly.pdbx_seq_one_letter_code
_entity_poly.pdbx_strand_id
1 'polypeptide(L)'
;MKDLIKLQQKLVPDLVDKMYRRFSILTTISNNEPVGRRSLSEHMDITERVLRTETDILKKQNLIQVKSTGMEITNEGTEVLSQLSDYFNVYSDDHRMARAIKKKFDIKDVHVIP
;
A
#
# COMPACT_ATOMS: atom_id res chain seq x y z
N MET A 1 14.32 -3.61 15.51
CA MET A 1 13.47 -3.43 14.33
C MET A 1 14.23 -2.99 13.09
N LYS A 2 15.14 -2.03 13.19
CA LYS A 2 15.97 -1.63 12.03
C LYS A 2 16.83 -2.78 11.49
N ASP A 3 17.35 -3.62 12.36
CA ASP A 3 18.16 -4.78 11.95
C ASP A 3 17.32 -5.82 11.21
N LEU A 4 16.08 -6.03 11.65
CA LEU A 4 15.15 -6.93 10.98
C LEU A 4 14.79 -6.39 9.59
N ILE A 5 14.56 -5.08 9.47
CA ILE A 5 14.27 -4.44 8.20
C ILE A 5 15.43 -4.61 7.21
N LYS A 6 16.66 -4.38 7.67
CA LYS A 6 17.86 -4.57 6.84
C LYS A 6 18.01 -6.01 6.40
N LEU A 7 17.74 -6.94 7.29
CA LEU A 7 17.82 -8.37 6.98
C LEU A 7 16.76 -8.75 5.93
N GLN A 8 15.53 -8.25 6.08
CA GLN A 8 14.48 -8.46 5.11
C GLN A 8 14.86 -7.94 3.73
N GLN A 9 15.44 -6.75 3.67
CA GLN A 9 15.89 -6.17 2.40
C GLN A 9 16.96 -7.00 1.73
N LYS A 10 17.83 -7.62 2.51
CA LYS A 10 18.87 -8.50 1.97
C LYS A 10 18.31 -9.81 1.43
N LEU A 11 17.38 -10.41 2.14
CA LEU A 11 16.83 -11.73 1.82
C LEU A 11 15.68 -11.64 0.81
N VAL A 12 14.86 -10.61 0.93
CA VAL A 12 13.70 -10.38 0.07
C VAL A 12 13.69 -8.92 -0.36
N PRO A 13 14.53 -8.57 -1.34
CA PRO A 13 14.74 -7.16 -1.71
C PRO A 13 13.48 -6.45 -2.21
N ASP A 14 12.51 -7.19 -2.73
CA ASP A 14 11.25 -6.62 -3.23
C ASP A 14 10.14 -6.57 -2.18
N LEU A 15 10.39 -7.02 -0.95
CA LEU A 15 9.37 -7.07 0.11
C LEU A 15 8.84 -5.67 0.45
N VAL A 16 9.75 -4.73 0.66
CA VAL A 16 9.38 -3.35 1.00
C VAL A 16 8.57 -2.71 -0.13
N ASP A 17 8.97 -2.95 -1.37
CA ASP A 17 8.27 -2.43 -2.54
C ASP A 17 6.83 -2.96 -2.59
N LYS A 18 6.65 -4.25 -2.35
CA LYS A 18 5.32 -4.87 -2.35
C LYS A 18 4.46 -4.34 -1.21
N MET A 19 5.04 -4.21 -0.01
CA MET A 19 4.33 -3.68 1.14
C MET A 19 3.89 -2.24 0.89
N TYR A 20 4.77 -1.43 0.32
CA TYR A 20 4.44 -0.03 0.02
C TYR A 20 3.36 0.07 -1.06
N ARG A 21 3.40 -0.77 -2.07
CA ARG A 21 2.36 -0.81 -3.09
C ARG A 21 0.99 -1.12 -2.47
N ARG A 22 0.94 -2.12 -1.59
CA ARG A 22 -0.31 -2.50 -0.91
C ARG A 22 -0.77 -1.44 0.08
N PHE A 23 0.16 -0.80 0.77
CA PHE A 23 -0.12 0.36 1.60
C PHE A 23 -0.78 1.47 0.78
N SER A 24 -0.23 1.78 -0.39
CA SER A 24 -0.76 2.81 -1.28
C SER A 24 -2.15 2.45 -1.79
N ILE A 25 -2.37 1.19 -2.14
CA ILE A 25 -3.68 0.71 -2.59
C ILE A 25 -4.71 0.85 -1.47
N LEU A 26 -4.39 0.40 -0.27
CA LEU A 26 -5.29 0.50 0.89
C LEU A 26 -5.61 1.96 1.23
N THR A 27 -4.61 2.82 1.18
CA THR A 27 -4.79 4.26 1.43
C THR A 27 -5.73 4.86 0.40
N THR A 28 -5.53 4.54 -0.87
CA THR A 28 -6.37 5.08 -1.95
C THR A 28 -7.81 4.57 -1.86
N ILE A 29 -7.99 3.30 -1.54
CA ILE A 29 -9.32 2.74 -1.32
C ILE A 29 -10.00 3.45 -0.14
N SER A 30 -9.30 3.58 0.97
CA SER A 30 -9.83 4.22 2.18
C SER A 30 -10.29 5.65 1.90
N ASN A 31 -9.58 6.37 1.06
CA ASN A 31 -9.89 7.78 0.74
C ASN A 31 -10.97 7.94 -0.32
N ASN A 32 -11.30 6.89 -1.07
CA ASN A 32 -12.19 6.99 -2.22
C ASN A 32 -13.31 5.94 -2.22
N GLU A 33 -13.50 5.24 -1.11
CA GLU A 33 -14.47 4.15 -1.07
C GLU A 33 -15.93 4.63 -1.19
N PRO A 34 -16.80 3.90 -1.88
CA PRO A 34 -16.48 2.71 -2.66
C PRO A 34 -15.82 3.05 -3.98
N VAL A 35 -14.84 2.27 -4.39
CA VAL A 35 -14.09 2.54 -5.62
C VAL A 35 -13.91 1.28 -6.46
N GLY A 36 -14.20 1.39 -7.76
CA GLY A 36 -14.00 0.29 -8.69
C GLY A 36 -12.54 0.15 -9.11
N ARG A 37 -12.19 -1.04 -9.61
CA ARG A 37 -10.81 -1.33 -10.03
C ARG A 37 -10.32 -0.39 -11.13
N ARG A 38 -11.19 -0.09 -12.10
CA ARG A 38 -10.81 0.79 -13.21
C ARG A 38 -10.46 2.19 -12.71
N SER A 39 -11.32 2.75 -11.87
CA SER A 39 -11.10 4.06 -11.28
C SER A 39 -9.82 4.08 -10.43
N LEU A 40 -9.62 3.03 -9.64
CA LEU A 40 -8.44 2.89 -8.80
C LEU A 40 -7.16 2.77 -9.65
N SER A 41 -7.23 2.01 -10.74
CA SER A 41 -6.13 1.86 -11.70
C SER A 41 -5.73 3.21 -12.29
N GLU A 42 -6.70 4.01 -12.68
CA GLU A 42 -6.46 5.35 -13.22
C GLU A 42 -5.85 6.28 -12.18
N HIS A 43 -6.36 6.22 -10.95
CA HIS A 43 -5.87 7.05 -9.84
C HIS A 43 -4.41 6.77 -9.50
N MET A 44 -4.01 5.51 -9.59
CA MET A 44 -2.70 5.07 -9.12
C MET A 44 -1.69 4.87 -10.25
N ASP A 45 -2.13 5.01 -11.48
CA ASP A 45 -1.28 4.74 -12.66
C ASP A 45 -0.68 3.33 -12.60
N ILE A 46 -1.51 2.37 -12.23
CA ILE A 46 -1.18 0.94 -12.19
C ILE A 46 -2.13 0.25 -13.17
N THR A 47 -1.64 -0.73 -13.93
CA THR A 47 -2.51 -1.46 -14.87
C THR A 47 -3.58 -2.22 -14.10
N GLU A 48 -4.74 -2.41 -14.72
CA GLU A 48 -5.84 -3.18 -14.11
C GLU A 48 -5.40 -4.61 -13.80
N ARG A 49 -4.54 -5.19 -14.62
CA ARG A 49 -4.02 -6.53 -14.40
C ARG A 49 -3.23 -6.64 -13.09
N VAL A 50 -2.30 -5.72 -12.88
CA VAL A 50 -1.50 -5.70 -11.65
C VAL A 50 -2.39 -5.41 -10.46
N LEU A 51 -3.29 -4.46 -10.61
CA LEU A 51 -4.22 -4.09 -9.54
C LEU A 51 -5.12 -5.25 -9.15
N ARG A 52 -5.60 -6.02 -10.13
CA ARG A 52 -6.43 -7.20 -9.86
C ARG A 52 -5.69 -8.20 -8.98
N THR A 53 -4.43 -8.49 -9.30
CA THR A 53 -3.60 -9.39 -8.51
C THR A 53 -3.46 -8.89 -7.08
N GLU A 54 -3.16 -7.61 -6.93
CA GLU A 54 -2.95 -7.01 -5.60
C GLU A 54 -4.25 -6.98 -4.79
N THR A 55 -5.36 -6.58 -5.41
CA THR A 55 -6.65 -6.53 -4.70
C THR A 55 -7.18 -7.93 -4.35
N ASP A 56 -6.89 -8.94 -5.17
CA ASP A 56 -7.25 -10.33 -4.84
C ASP A 56 -6.52 -10.79 -3.57
N ILE A 57 -5.26 -10.42 -3.42
CA ILE A 57 -4.50 -10.74 -2.21
C ILE A 57 -5.11 -10.03 -1.00
N LEU A 58 -5.40 -8.73 -1.13
CA LEU A 58 -5.99 -7.96 -0.04
C LEU A 58 -7.36 -8.49 0.36
N LYS A 59 -8.15 -8.92 -0.61
CA LYS A 59 -9.47 -9.51 -0.37
C LYS A 59 -9.35 -10.84 0.39
N LYS A 60 -8.41 -11.69 -0.01
CA LYS A 60 -8.17 -12.98 0.65
C LYS A 60 -7.73 -12.80 2.10
N GLN A 61 -7.00 -11.75 2.37
CA GLN A 61 -6.55 -11.44 3.73
C GLN A 61 -7.60 -10.65 4.52
N ASN A 62 -8.79 -10.48 3.96
CA ASN A 62 -9.90 -9.76 4.60
C ASN A 62 -9.58 -8.30 4.93
N LEU A 63 -8.74 -7.66 4.13
CA LEU A 63 -8.38 -6.25 4.32
C LEU A 63 -9.28 -5.32 3.52
N ILE A 64 -9.87 -5.82 2.45
CA ILE A 64 -10.88 -5.11 1.66
C ILE A 64 -12.07 -6.04 1.41
N GLN A 65 -13.20 -5.44 1.10
CA GLN A 65 -14.38 -6.15 0.63
C GLN A 65 -14.84 -5.55 -0.70
N VAL A 66 -15.39 -6.40 -1.56
CA VAL A 66 -15.88 -5.98 -2.87
C VAL A 66 -17.39 -6.07 -2.87
N LYS A 67 -18.03 -4.92 -3.07
CA LYS A 67 -19.49 -4.82 -3.19
C LYS A 67 -19.86 -4.44 -4.62
N SER A 68 -21.16 -4.46 -4.92
CA SER A 68 -21.66 -4.03 -6.25
C SER A 68 -21.27 -2.58 -6.56
N THR A 69 -21.11 -1.76 -5.53
CA THR A 69 -20.75 -0.34 -5.67
C THR A 69 -19.25 -0.12 -5.78
N GLY A 70 -18.43 -1.11 -5.46
CA GLY A 70 -16.99 -1.00 -5.53
C GLY A 70 -16.29 -1.61 -4.31
N MET A 71 -15.01 -1.36 -4.21
CA MET A 71 -14.18 -1.86 -3.11
C MET A 71 -14.23 -0.90 -1.92
N GLU A 72 -14.21 -1.48 -0.74
CA GLU A 72 -14.18 -0.75 0.53
C GLU A 72 -13.14 -1.39 1.44
N ILE A 73 -12.55 -0.60 2.32
CA ILE A 73 -11.63 -1.13 3.32
C ILE A 73 -12.44 -1.73 4.48
N THR A 74 -11.96 -2.84 5.03
CA THR A 74 -12.55 -3.45 6.22
C THR A 74 -11.99 -2.83 7.48
N ASN A 75 -12.57 -3.16 8.64
CA ASN A 75 -12.00 -2.75 9.93
C ASN A 75 -10.59 -3.31 10.10
N GLU A 76 -10.40 -4.57 9.72
CA GLU A 76 -9.09 -5.20 9.76
C GLU A 76 -8.11 -4.51 8.82
N GLY A 77 -8.58 -4.12 7.63
CA GLY A 77 -7.79 -3.35 6.68
C GLY A 77 -7.36 -1.99 7.23
N THR A 78 -8.25 -1.32 7.93
CA THR A 78 -7.94 -0.03 8.57
C THR A 78 -6.86 -0.20 9.63
N GLU A 79 -6.93 -1.27 10.41
CA GLU A 79 -5.92 -1.56 11.42
C GLU A 79 -4.58 -1.85 10.79
N VAL A 80 -4.54 -2.67 9.74
CA VAL A 80 -3.31 -2.97 9.01
C VAL A 80 -2.75 -1.69 8.38
N LEU A 81 -3.62 -0.83 7.84
CA LEU A 81 -3.19 0.45 7.26
C LEU A 81 -2.48 1.31 8.30
N SER A 82 -3.02 1.37 9.51
CA SER A 82 -2.39 2.09 10.62
C SER A 82 -1.01 1.53 10.96
N GLN A 83 -0.89 0.21 11.02
CA GLN A 83 0.38 -0.46 11.30
C GLN A 83 1.40 -0.21 10.19
N LEU A 84 0.97 -0.26 8.93
CA LEU A 84 1.84 0.04 7.80
C LEU A 84 2.30 1.49 7.80
N SER A 85 1.42 2.39 8.19
CA SER A 85 1.77 3.81 8.33
C SER A 85 2.89 3.99 9.35
N ASP A 86 2.80 3.33 10.50
CA ASP A 86 3.85 3.34 11.52
C ASP A 86 5.15 2.74 10.99
N TYR A 87 5.05 1.63 10.29
CA TYR A 87 6.21 0.97 9.68
C TYR A 87 6.94 1.90 8.71
N PHE A 88 6.21 2.58 7.84
CA PHE A 88 6.81 3.48 6.87
C PHE A 88 7.30 4.79 7.50
N ASN A 89 6.76 5.19 8.65
CA ASN A 89 7.29 6.32 9.41
C ASN A 89 8.70 6.01 9.93
N VAL A 90 8.94 4.78 10.37
CA VAL A 90 10.29 4.35 10.77
C VAL A 90 11.26 4.46 9.59
N TYR A 91 10.80 4.10 8.38
CA TYR A 91 11.60 4.25 7.17
C TYR A 91 11.79 5.70 6.76
N SER A 92 10.83 6.56 7.03
CA SER A 92 10.95 7.98 6.65
C SER A 92 12.02 8.70 7.44
N ASP A 93 12.47 8.15 8.57
CA ASP A 93 13.64 8.63 9.28
C ASP A 93 14.93 8.41 8.47
N ASP A 94 14.90 7.48 7.52
CA ASP A 94 15.96 7.31 6.54
C ASP A 94 15.53 8.01 5.25
N HIS A 95 16.01 9.23 5.05
CA HIS A 95 15.64 10.06 3.90
C HIS A 95 15.89 9.39 2.55
N ARG A 96 16.92 8.56 2.47
CA ARG A 96 17.23 7.86 1.22
C ARG A 96 16.17 6.85 0.87
N MET A 97 15.70 6.10 1.87
CA MET A 97 14.67 5.10 1.68
C MET A 97 13.34 5.76 1.30
N ALA A 98 12.96 6.83 1.98
CA ALA A 98 11.73 7.55 1.69
C ALA A 98 11.74 8.11 0.26
N ARG A 99 12.86 8.67 -0.18
CA ARG A 99 13.00 9.17 -1.56
C ARG A 99 12.91 8.04 -2.59
N ALA A 100 13.58 6.93 -2.32
CA ALA A 100 13.57 5.78 -3.22
C ALA A 100 12.15 5.24 -3.41
N ILE A 101 11.39 5.14 -2.33
CA ILE A 101 10.02 4.68 -2.36
C ILE A 101 9.15 5.64 -3.17
N LYS A 102 9.23 6.95 -2.87
CA LYS A 102 8.46 7.96 -3.60
C LYS A 102 8.78 7.97 -5.08
N LYS A 103 10.05 7.92 -5.42
CA LYS A 103 10.49 7.92 -6.82
C LYS A 103 10.02 6.69 -7.56
N LYS A 104 10.14 5.51 -6.95
CA LYS A 104 9.80 4.25 -7.56
C LYS A 104 8.32 4.13 -7.87
N PHE A 105 7.47 4.61 -6.97
CA PHE A 105 6.02 4.47 -7.11
C PHE A 105 5.33 5.75 -7.59
N ASP A 106 6.09 6.81 -7.82
CA ASP A 106 5.57 8.11 -8.30
C ASP A 106 4.36 8.58 -7.49
N ILE A 107 4.43 8.43 -6.18
CA ILE A 107 3.34 8.79 -5.29
C ILE A 107 3.57 10.22 -4.80
N LYS A 108 2.67 11.12 -5.20
CA LYS A 108 2.83 12.55 -4.93
C LYS A 108 2.45 12.96 -3.52
N ASP A 109 1.49 12.30 -2.92
CA ASP A 109 0.91 12.74 -1.65
C ASP A 109 0.78 11.62 -0.64
N VAL A 110 1.77 10.74 -0.57
CA VAL A 110 1.78 9.76 0.50
C VAL A 110 2.33 10.43 1.74
N HIS A 111 1.42 10.83 2.60
CA HIS A 111 1.79 11.27 3.92
C HIS A 111 2.03 10.05 4.77
N VAL A 112 3.21 9.50 4.62
CA VAL A 112 3.67 8.42 5.50
C VAL A 112 3.93 8.97 6.89
N ILE A 113 4.08 10.27 6.98
CA ILE A 113 4.27 10.97 8.25
C ILE A 113 2.95 11.61 8.63
N PRO A 114 2.41 11.30 9.80
CA PRO A 114 1.19 11.93 10.30
C PRO A 114 1.39 13.42 10.52
#